data_d68c4e69123e3c82b963687c9e30a5ce
#
_entry.id   d68c4e69123e3c82b963687c9e30a5ce
#
_cell.length_a   1.000
_cell.length_b   1.000
_cell.length_c   1.000
_cell.angle_alpha   90.00
_cell.angle_beta   90.00
_cell.angle_gamma   90.00
#
_symmetry.space_group_name_H-M   'P 1'
#
loop_
_entity.id
_entity.type
_entity.pdbx_description
1 polymer ?
#
loop_
_entity_poly.entity_id
_entity_poly.type
_entity_poly.pdbx_seq_one_letter_code
_entity_poly.pdbx_strand_id
1 'polypeptide(L)'
;QGSVFVDRFDANSYLYITRAMDYFDLTKKFYGNLSSAFEKSDTKFFIISFTSDWLYPTSENREIVIALNSIGKNVGFAEITSDKGHDSFLLDVPDFLNTIKNFLNTSYNKLNEKRI
;
A
#
# COMPACT_ATOMS: atom_id res chain seq x y z
N GLN A 1 21.88 19.80 2.96
CA GLN A 1 20.91 18.68 3.10
C GLN A 1 21.60 17.36 3.44
N GLY A 2 22.79 17.06 2.89
CA GLY A 2 23.51 15.81 3.14
C GLY A 2 23.90 15.58 4.61
N SER A 3 24.38 16.62 5.31
CA SER A 3 24.73 16.52 6.74
C SER A 3 23.53 16.18 7.62
N VAL A 4 22.37 16.78 7.36
CA VAL A 4 21.13 16.50 8.10
C VAL A 4 20.67 15.04 7.88
N PHE A 5 20.88 14.49 6.70
CA PHE A 5 20.59 13.09 6.42
C PHE A 5 21.49 12.16 7.22
N VAL A 6 22.80 12.42 7.24
CA VAL A 6 23.78 11.61 7.98
C VAL A 6 23.52 11.64 9.49
N ASP A 7 23.07 12.78 10.02
CA ASP A 7 22.73 12.92 11.44
C ASP A 7 21.44 12.17 11.84
N ARG A 8 20.56 11.93 10.89
CA ARG A 8 19.25 11.27 11.13
C ARG A 8 19.23 9.78 10.81
N PHE A 9 20.08 9.33 9.89
CA PHE A 9 20.05 7.98 9.37
C PHE A 9 21.42 7.31 9.48
N ASP A 10 21.45 6.16 10.13
CA ASP A 10 22.63 5.29 10.10
C ASP A 10 22.71 4.57 8.76
N ALA A 11 23.84 4.70 8.07
CA ALA A 11 24.04 4.11 6.73
C ALA A 11 23.95 2.58 6.74
N ASN A 12 24.42 1.91 7.79
CA ASN A 12 24.34 0.48 7.90
C ASN A 12 22.87 0.03 8.08
N SER A 13 22.12 0.70 8.92
CA SER A 13 20.69 0.44 9.09
C SER A 13 19.94 0.60 7.77
N TYR A 14 20.24 1.65 7.01
CA TYR A 14 19.65 1.86 5.68
C TYR A 14 19.96 0.68 4.75
N LEU A 15 21.21 0.23 4.66
CA LEU A 15 21.61 -0.91 3.82
C LEU A 15 20.94 -2.21 4.27
N TYR A 16 20.83 -2.48 5.57
CA TYR A 16 20.16 -3.68 6.07
C TYR A 16 18.67 -3.67 5.76
N ILE A 17 18.00 -2.55 5.94
CA ILE A 17 16.56 -2.42 5.65
C ILE A 17 16.31 -2.56 4.15
N THR A 18 17.07 -1.88 3.30
CA THR A 18 16.96 -1.99 1.84
C THR A 18 17.16 -3.44 1.39
N ARG A 19 18.18 -4.11 1.92
CA ARG A 19 18.44 -5.51 1.61
C ARG A 19 17.32 -6.44 2.08
N ALA A 20 16.74 -6.20 3.25
CA ALA A 20 15.60 -6.97 3.73
C ALA A 20 14.38 -6.78 2.83
N MET A 21 14.13 -5.58 2.32
CA MET A 21 13.07 -5.30 1.36
C MET A 21 13.32 -5.99 0.02
N ASP A 22 14.54 -5.95 -0.51
CA ASP A 22 14.91 -6.58 -1.79
C ASP A 22 14.75 -8.10 -1.77
N TYR A 23 14.97 -8.74 -0.62
CA TYR A 23 14.80 -10.18 -0.45
C TYR A 23 13.41 -10.61 0.01
N PHE A 24 12.55 -9.65 0.35
CA PHE A 24 11.19 -9.97 0.75
C PHE A 24 10.36 -10.34 -0.48
N ASP A 25 9.80 -11.53 -0.43
CA ASP A 25 8.86 -12.03 -1.43
C ASP A 25 7.69 -12.70 -0.70
N LEU A 26 6.54 -12.03 -0.72
CA LEU A 26 5.33 -12.53 -0.08
C LEU A 26 4.87 -13.87 -0.67
N THR A 27 5.14 -14.10 -1.95
CA THR A 27 4.68 -15.31 -2.66
C THR A 27 5.54 -16.54 -2.38
N LYS A 28 6.76 -16.36 -1.86
CA LYS A 28 7.74 -17.43 -1.67
C LYS A 28 7.19 -18.61 -0.86
N LYS A 29 6.37 -18.36 0.15
CA LYS A 29 5.75 -19.40 0.99
C LYS A 29 4.47 -19.99 0.36
N PHE A 30 4.04 -19.46 -0.78
CA PHE A 30 2.79 -19.80 -1.45
C PHE A 30 3.01 -20.25 -2.90
N TYR A 31 4.18 -20.80 -3.19
CA TYR A 31 4.57 -21.35 -4.50
C TYR A 31 4.39 -20.35 -5.66
N GLY A 32 4.67 -19.07 -5.41
CA GLY A 32 4.52 -18.00 -6.40
C GLY A 32 3.10 -17.47 -6.55
N ASN A 33 2.15 -17.92 -5.75
CA ASN A 33 0.74 -17.52 -5.86
C ASN A 33 0.40 -16.41 -4.84
N LEU A 34 0.27 -15.18 -5.33
CA LEU A 34 -0.04 -14.02 -4.50
C LEU A 34 -1.45 -14.11 -3.87
N SER A 35 -2.43 -14.66 -4.58
CA SER A 35 -3.80 -14.83 -4.05
C SER A 35 -3.81 -15.70 -2.80
N SER A 36 -3.03 -16.78 -2.79
CA SER A 36 -2.93 -17.69 -1.64
C SER A 36 -2.33 -17.02 -0.40
N ALA A 37 -1.50 -15.98 -0.58
CA ALA A 37 -0.97 -15.21 0.54
C ALA A 37 -2.07 -14.47 1.31
N PHE A 38 -3.16 -14.10 0.65
CA PHE A 38 -4.29 -13.36 1.23
C PHE A 38 -5.48 -14.23 1.62
N GLU A 39 -5.49 -15.51 1.30
CA GLU A 39 -6.65 -16.41 1.44
C GLU A 39 -7.24 -16.40 2.86
N LYS A 40 -6.39 -16.44 3.88
CA LYS A 40 -6.78 -16.48 5.29
C LYS A 40 -7.08 -15.12 5.91
N SER A 41 -6.95 -14.03 5.14
CA SER A 41 -7.17 -12.68 5.66
C SER A 41 -8.66 -12.29 5.54
N ASP A 42 -9.25 -11.80 6.61
CA ASP A 42 -10.60 -11.20 6.63
C ASP A 42 -10.54 -9.66 6.56
N THR A 43 -9.38 -9.12 6.26
CA THR A 43 -9.16 -7.67 6.19
C THR A 43 -9.86 -7.08 4.96
N LYS A 44 -10.44 -5.90 5.15
CA LYS A 44 -10.89 -5.06 4.05
C LYS A 44 -9.70 -4.26 3.52
N PHE A 45 -9.43 -4.37 2.24
CA PHE A 45 -8.30 -3.72 1.59
C PHE A 45 -8.74 -2.47 0.83
N PHE A 46 -7.88 -1.46 0.85
CA PHE A 46 -7.98 -0.32 -0.05
C PHE A 46 -6.57 0.04 -0.54
N ILE A 47 -6.35 -0.19 -1.81
CA ILE A 47 -5.05 0.02 -2.45
C ILE A 47 -5.09 1.38 -3.15
N ILE A 48 -4.09 2.20 -2.89
CA ILE A 48 -3.94 3.52 -3.53
C ILE A 48 -2.58 3.55 -4.21
N SER A 49 -2.55 3.98 -5.47
CA SER A 49 -1.34 4.28 -6.21
C SER A 49 -1.31 5.73 -6.67
N PHE A 50 -0.13 6.24 -6.98
CA PHE A 50 0.06 7.59 -7.54
C PHE A 50 0.63 7.48 -8.95
N THR A 51 0.14 8.31 -9.86
CA THR A 51 0.51 8.25 -11.29
C THR A 51 2.01 8.45 -11.55
N SER A 52 2.71 9.16 -10.67
CA SER A 52 4.14 9.44 -10.78
C SER A 52 5.03 8.59 -9.87
N ASP A 53 4.46 7.58 -9.19
CA ASP A 53 5.24 6.69 -8.32
C ASP A 53 6.01 5.67 -9.15
N TRP A 54 7.34 5.79 -9.14
CA TRP A 54 8.24 4.89 -9.84
C TRP A 54 8.80 3.77 -8.96
N LEU A 55 8.68 3.91 -7.62
CA LEU A 55 9.11 2.86 -6.69
C LEU A 55 8.06 1.75 -6.60
N TYR A 56 6.79 2.14 -6.53
CA TYR A 56 5.65 1.21 -6.48
C TYR A 56 4.61 1.60 -7.53
N PRO A 57 4.88 1.33 -8.79
CA PRO A 57 4.03 1.78 -9.90
C PRO A 57 2.63 1.17 -9.84
N THR A 58 1.68 1.84 -10.44
CA THR A 58 0.27 1.41 -10.48
C THR A 58 0.09 -0.02 -11.02
N SER A 59 0.95 -0.47 -11.93
CA SER A 59 0.91 -1.85 -12.46
C SER A 59 1.08 -2.89 -11.36
N GLU A 60 2.05 -2.73 -10.47
CA GLU A 60 2.30 -3.65 -9.35
C GLU A 60 1.16 -3.59 -8.32
N ASN A 61 0.65 -2.40 -8.04
CA ASN A 61 -0.52 -2.24 -7.17
C ASN A 61 -1.76 -2.96 -7.74
N ARG A 62 -1.95 -2.94 -9.06
CA ARG A 62 -3.03 -3.67 -9.73
C ARG A 62 -2.90 -5.18 -9.63
N GLU A 63 -1.68 -5.73 -9.59
CA GLU A 63 -1.47 -7.16 -9.36
C GLU A 63 -2.02 -7.59 -7.99
N ILE A 64 -1.81 -6.78 -6.95
CA ILE A 64 -2.38 -7.03 -5.62
C ILE A 64 -3.91 -7.00 -5.67
N VAL A 65 -4.49 -6.02 -6.36
CA VAL A 65 -5.95 -5.89 -6.52
C VAL A 65 -6.53 -7.10 -7.25
N ILE A 66 -5.89 -7.53 -8.33
CA ILE A 66 -6.32 -8.71 -9.11
C ILE A 66 -6.24 -9.97 -8.23
N ALA A 67 -5.16 -10.16 -7.49
CA ALA A 67 -4.99 -11.29 -6.58
C ALA A 67 -6.08 -11.33 -5.50
N LEU A 68 -6.41 -10.19 -4.88
CA LEU A 68 -7.46 -10.08 -3.89
C LEU A 68 -8.86 -10.34 -4.48
N ASN A 69 -9.15 -9.78 -5.65
CA ASN A 69 -10.42 -9.99 -6.34
C ASN A 69 -10.62 -11.45 -6.77
N SER A 70 -9.56 -12.13 -7.22
CA SER A 70 -9.62 -13.52 -7.68
C SER A 70 -10.10 -14.51 -6.60
N ILE A 71 -9.91 -14.15 -5.32
CA ILE A 71 -10.35 -14.94 -4.17
C ILE A 71 -11.51 -14.28 -3.41
N GLY A 72 -12.22 -13.35 -4.04
CA GLY A 72 -13.41 -12.72 -3.51
C GLY A 72 -13.19 -11.82 -2.29
N LYS A 73 -11.97 -11.30 -2.08
CA LYS A 73 -11.71 -10.36 -0.97
C LYS A 73 -12.32 -8.99 -1.25
N ASN A 74 -12.71 -8.30 -0.18
CA ASN A 74 -13.21 -6.94 -0.27
C ASN A 74 -12.05 -5.97 -0.47
N VAL A 75 -11.84 -5.54 -1.70
CA VAL A 75 -10.76 -4.61 -2.08
C VAL A 75 -11.32 -3.44 -2.88
N GLY A 76 -10.94 -2.23 -2.48
CA GLY A 76 -11.08 -1.01 -3.28
C GLY A 76 -9.75 -0.62 -3.90
N PHE A 77 -9.80 0.09 -5.02
CA PHE A 77 -8.61 0.61 -5.69
C PHE A 77 -8.85 2.05 -6.15
N ALA A 78 -7.85 2.91 -5.96
CA ALA A 78 -7.82 4.25 -6.50
C ALA A 78 -6.42 4.60 -7.03
N GLU A 79 -6.37 5.19 -8.22
CA GLU A 79 -5.17 5.80 -8.77
C GLU A 79 -5.30 7.32 -8.65
N ILE A 80 -4.40 7.94 -7.92
CA ILE A 80 -4.41 9.39 -7.65
C ILE A 80 -3.41 10.06 -8.57
N THR A 81 -3.86 11.08 -9.28
CA THR A 81 -2.99 11.90 -10.10
C THR A 81 -2.11 12.78 -9.21
N SER A 82 -0.80 12.62 -9.32
CA SER A 82 0.19 13.41 -8.60
C SER A 82 1.48 13.47 -9.40
N ASP A 83 2.22 14.58 -9.27
CA ASP A 83 3.56 14.80 -9.84
C ASP A 83 4.67 14.69 -8.78
N LYS A 84 4.33 14.25 -7.55
CA LYS A 84 5.22 14.23 -6.38
C LYS A 84 5.93 12.90 -6.15
N GLY A 85 5.76 11.94 -7.06
CA GLY A 85 6.36 10.61 -6.96
C GLY A 85 5.84 9.80 -5.78
N HIS A 86 6.70 8.93 -5.25
CA HIS A 86 6.35 8.07 -4.12
C HIS A 86 5.92 8.85 -2.88
N ASP A 87 6.57 9.96 -2.59
CA ASP A 87 6.30 10.78 -1.39
C ASP A 87 4.95 11.52 -1.43
N SER A 88 4.14 11.36 -2.48
CA SER A 88 2.80 11.95 -2.59
C SER A 88 1.93 11.68 -1.36
N PHE A 89 2.07 10.53 -0.71
CA PHE A 89 1.29 10.19 0.49
C PHE A 89 1.69 10.99 1.74
N LEU A 90 2.84 11.64 1.74
CA LEU A 90 3.34 12.51 2.82
C LEU A 90 2.96 13.97 2.62
N LEU A 91 2.43 14.32 1.45
CA LEU A 91 2.14 15.68 1.06
C LEU A 91 0.64 15.96 1.09
N ASP A 92 0.30 17.24 1.05
CA ASP A 92 -1.10 17.67 0.94
C ASP A 92 -1.60 17.46 -0.50
N VAL A 93 -2.12 16.28 -0.76
CA VAL A 93 -2.80 15.90 -2.01
C VAL A 93 -4.28 15.73 -1.68
N PRO A 94 -5.14 16.71 -2.01
CA PRO A 94 -6.54 16.72 -1.58
C PRO A 94 -7.33 15.47 -1.97
N ASP A 95 -7.15 14.96 -3.19
CA ASP A 95 -7.84 13.77 -3.67
C ASP A 95 -7.45 12.52 -2.87
N PHE A 96 -6.18 12.41 -2.49
CA PHE A 96 -5.70 11.34 -1.63
C PHE A 96 -6.32 11.41 -0.23
N LEU A 97 -6.27 12.58 0.40
CA LEU A 97 -6.81 12.78 1.75
C LEU A 97 -8.32 12.52 1.80
N ASN A 98 -9.08 13.03 0.81
CA ASN A 98 -10.52 12.80 0.71
C ASN A 98 -10.85 11.33 0.48
N THR A 99 -10.08 10.65 -0.35
CA THR A 99 -10.25 9.23 -0.65
C THR A 99 -10.05 8.36 0.60
N ILE A 100 -8.99 8.59 1.36
CA ILE A 100 -8.75 7.89 2.64
C ILE A 100 -9.87 8.20 3.64
N LYS A 101 -10.23 9.47 3.82
CA LYS A 101 -11.28 9.87 4.75
C LYS A 101 -12.61 9.16 4.45
N ASN A 102 -12.99 9.11 3.18
CA ASN A 102 -14.24 8.45 2.76
C ASN A 102 -14.19 6.95 3.01
N PHE A 103 -13.07 6.28 2.71
CA PHE A 103 -12.89 4.86 2.99
C PHE A 103 -12.98 4.55 4.48
N LEU A 104 -12.30 5.33 5.32
CA LEU A 104 -12.30 5.14 6.78
C LEU A 104 -13.69 5.38 7.36
N ASN A 105 -14.38 6.45 7.00
CA ASN A 105 -15.72 6.76 7.48
C ASN A 105 -16.73 5.66 7.09
N THR A 106 -16.71 5.23 5.83
CA THR A 106 -17.59 4.17 5.35
C THR A 106 -17.32 2.84 6.05
N SER A 107 -16.04 2.52 6.31
CA SER A 107 -15.66 1.29 6.98
C SER A 107 -16.05 1.32 8.45
N TYR A 108 -15.85 2.44 9.13
CA TYR A 108 -16.24 2.64 10.52
C TYR A 108 -17.76 2.52 10.73
N ASN A 109 -18.56 3.16 9.88
CA ASN A 109 -20.02 3.10 9.96
C ASN A 109 -20.54 1.67 9.80
N LYS A 110 -20.01 0.92 8.82
CA LYS A 110 -20.37 -0.49 8.63
C LYS A 110 -19.99 -1.40 9.79
N LEU A 111 -18.94 -1.09 10.52
CA LEU A 111 -18.57 -1.85 11.73
C LEU A 111 -19.53 -1.58 12.89
N ASN A 112 -20.02 -0.36 13.01
CA ASN A 112 -20.98 0.00 14.05
C ASN A 112 -22.38 -0.53 13.77
N GLU A 113 -22.83 -0.57 12.52
CA GLU A 113 -24.12 -1.18 12.12
C GLU A 113 -24.20 -2.68 12.46
N LYS A 114 -23.06 -3.39 12.45
CA LYS A 114 -23.00 -4.83 12.80
C LYS A 114 -22.97 -5.08 14.32
N ARG A 115 -22.89 -4.04 15.16
CA ARG A 115 -22.85 -4.15 16.63
C ARG A 115 -24.20 -3.90 17.30
N ILE A 116 -25.20 -3.52 16.53
CA ILE A 116 -26.60 -3.37 16.95
C ILE A 116 -27.38 -4.62 16.53
#